data_036f98b3abbc9d7623f4988b9da82e0d
#
_entry.id   036f98b3abbc9d7623f4988b9da82e0d
#
_cell.length_a   1.000
_cell.length_b   1.000
_cell.length_c   1.000
_cell.angle_alpha   90.00
_cell.angle_beta   90.00
_cell.angle_gamma   90.00
#
_symmetry.space_group_name_H-M   'P 1'
#
loop_
_entity.id
_entity.type
_entity.pdbx_description
1 polymer ?
#
loop_
_entity_poly.entity_id
_entity_poly.type
_entity_poly.pdbx_seq_one_letter_code
_entity_poly.pdbx_strand_id
1 'polypeptide(L)'
;MSQGEYVTIFMAWPYVNAPLHLGHVAGNCLPADIQYRYERARGRRVLMCSGSDEHGTPITITAEELGVSPQDVVDKYHDLAVKSLSDLGCSWMDNIDSRGVEFGGALYNRTTDPRHKELVREVFSN
;
A
#
# COMPACT_ATOMS: atom_id res chain seq x y z
N MET A 1 -3.29 32.62 5.36
CA MET A 1 -3.62 31.41 4.59
C MET A 1 -4.16 30.39 5.58
N SER A 2 -5.41 29.98 5.47
CA SER A 2 -5.92 28.90 6.29
C SER A 2 -5.05 27.66 6.03
N GLN A 3 -4.48 27.07 7.06
CA GLN A 3 -3.84 25.75 6.95
C GLN A 3 -4.90 24.82 6.38
N GLY A 4 -4.64 24.29 5.19
CA GLY A 4 -5.58 23.39 4.53
C GLY A 4 -5.89 22.21 5.45
N GLU A 5 -7.15 21.79 5.47
CA GLU A 5 -7.60 20.64 6.25
C GLU A 5 -6.84 19.39 5.83
N TYR A 6 -6.35 18.62 6.81
CA TYR A 6 -5.66 17.36 6.57
C TYR A 6 -6.65 16.21 6.54
N VAL A 7 -6.48 15.31 5.58
CA VAL A 7 -7.26 14.09 5.44
C VAL A 7 -6.32 12.91 5.33
N THR A 8 -6.53 11.89 6.13
CA THR A 8 -5.79 10.63 6.02
C THR A 8 -6.73 9.51 5.60
N ILE A 9 -6.35 8.77 4.57
CA ILE A 9 -7.09 7.63 4.04
C ILE A 9 -6.25 6.38 4.27
N PHE A 10 -6.81 5.42 5.00
CA PHE A 10 -6.18 4.13 5.23
C PHE A 10 -6.94 3.06 4.46
N MET A 11 -6.25 2.38 3.56
CA MET A 11 -6.77 1.21 2.87
C MET A 11 -6.20 -0.05 3.53
N ALA A 12 -7.05 -1.05 3.75
CA ALA A 12 -6.60 -2.34 4.25
C ALA A 12 -5.53 -2.95 3.34
N TRP A 13 -4.48 -3.49 3.93
CA TRP A 13 -3.36 -4.07 3.19
C TRP A 13 -3.71 -5.48 2.73
N PRO A 14 -3.76 -5.74 1.41
CA PRO A 14 -4.00 -7.08 0.90
C PRO A 14 -2.78 -7.99 1.11
N TYR A 15 -3.04 -9.27 1.35
CA TYR A 15 -2.01 -10.29 1.25
C TYR A 15 -1.51 -10.42 -0.20
N VAL A 16 -0.21 -10.59 -0.35
CA VAL A 16 0.44 -10.75 -1.66
C VAL A 16 0.85 -12.20 -1.92
N ASN A 17 -0.08 -13.11 -1.73
CA ASN A 17 0.06 -14.53 -2.07
C ASN A 17 -0.55 -14.92 -3.41
N ALA A 18 -1.25 -13.99 -4.07
CA ALA A 18 -1.91 -14.15 -5.36
C ALA A 18 -2.09 -12.79 -6.04
N PRO A 19 -2.46 -12.75 -7.36
CA PRO A 19 -2.85 -11.51 -8.03
C PRO A 19 -4.03 -10.83 -7.33
N LEU A 20 -4.07 -9.49 -7.39
CA LEU A 20 -5.27 -8.76 -6.97
C LEU A 20 -6.47 -9.20 -7.83
N HIS A 21 -7.55 -9.60 -7.19
CA HIS A 21 -8.79 -9.91 -7.89
C HIS A 21 -9.73 -8.69 -7.93
N LEU A 22 -10.78 -8.79 -8.73
CA LEU A 22 -11.74 -7.69 -8.94
C LEU A 22 -12.31 -7.13 -7.63
N GLY A 23 -12.54 -7.98 -6.63
CA GLY A 23 -13.02 -7.55 -5.31
C GLY A 23 -12.02 -6.64 -4.57
N HIS A 24 -10.72 -6.91 -4.66
CA HIS A 24 -9.69 -6.02 -4.12
C HIS A 24 -9.70 -4.67 -4.85
N VAL A 25 -9.74 -4.72 -6.18
CA VAL A 25 -9.68 -3.51 -7.00
C VAL A 25 -10.92 -2.65 -6.83
N ALA A 26 -12.10 -3.21 -7.06
CA ALA A 26 -13.36 -2.45 -7.06
C ALA A 26 -13.88 -2.13 -5.64
N GLY A 27 -13.62 -3.01 -4.67
CA GLY A 27 -14.14 -2.87 -3.31
C GLY A 27 -13.20 -2.14 -2.36
N ASN A 28 -11.92 -2.03 -2.67
CA ASN A 28 -10.92 -1.48 -1.76
C ASN A 28 -10.03 -0.42 -2.44
N CYS A 29 -9.31 -0.78 -3.52
CA CYS A 29 -8.32 0.12 -4.10
C CYS A 29 -8.96 1.34 -4.80
N LEU A 30 -9.93 1.14 -5.66
CA LEU A 30 -10.57 2.23 -6.39
C LEU A 30 -11.35 3.20 -5.49
N PRO A 31 -12.15 2.76 -4.50
CA PRO A 31 -12.82 3.69 -3.59
C PRO A 31 -11.85 4.59 -2.84
N ALA A 32 -10.72 4.05 -2.38
CA ALA A 32 -9.69 4.82 -1.69
C ALA A 32 -9.04 5.85 -2.63
N ASP A 33 -8.69 5.46 -3.86
CA ASP A 33 -8.11 6.34 -4.86
C ASP A 33 -9.08 7.45 -5.30
N ILE A 34 -10.35 7.14 -5.49
CA ILE A 34 -11.39 8.12 -5.81
C ILE A 34 -11.50 9.16 -4.69
N GLN A 35 -11.57 8.72 -3.45
CA GLN A 35 -11.61 9.61 -2.29
C GLN A 35 -10.36 10.49 -2.20
N TYR A 36 -9.17 9.91 -2.41
CA TYR A 36 -7.91 10.63 -2.43
C TYR A 36 -7.91 11.77 -3.46
N ARG A 37 -8.30 11.47 -4.70
CA ARG A 37 -8.38 12.47 -5.77
C ARG A 37 -9.43 13.53 -5.50
N TYR A 38 -10.58 13.14 -5.00
CA TYR A 38 -11.66 14.06 -4.65
C TYR A 38 -11.22 15.07 -3.59
N GLU A 39 -10.60 14.61 -2.51
CA GLU A 39 -10.16 15.48 -1.43
C GLU A 39 -9.02 16.42 -1.87
N ARG A 40 -8.10 15.93 -2.69
CA ARG A 40 -7.07 16.77 -3.30
C ARG A 40 -7.65 17.82 -4.23
N ALA A 41 -8.63 17.48 -5.04
CA ALA A 41 -9.31 18.41 -5.93
C ALA A 41 -10.03 19.53 -5.14
N ARG A 42 -10.41 19.27 -3.89
CA ARG A 42 -10.96 20.27 -2.96
C ARG A 42 -9.90 21.14 -2.28
N GLY A 43 -8.64 20.96 -2.60
CA GLY A 43 -7.52 21.73 -2.03
C GLY A 43 -7.08 21.25 -0.63
N ARG A 44 -7.48 20.05 -0.20
CA ARG A 44 -7.05 19.46 1.06
C ARG A 44 -5.66 18.82 0.93
N ARG A 45 -4.95 18.73 2.03
CA ARG A 45 -3.73 17.92 2.13
C ARG A 45 -4.10 16.49 2.47
N VAL A 46 -3.80 15.56 1.57
CA VAL A 46 -4.27 14.18 1.72
C VAL A 46 -3.09 13.22 1.78
N LEU A 47 -3.08 12.39 2.80
CA LEU A 47 -2.20 11.23 2.89
C LEU A 47 -3.05 9.97 2.72
N MET A 48 -2.71 9.16 1.72
CA MET A 48 -3.32 7.84 1.51
C MET A 48 -2.28 6.76 1.76
N CYS A 49 -2.58 5.81 2.63
CA CYS A 49 -1.65 4.76 3.05
C CYS A 49 -2.23 3.38 2.81
N SER A 50 -1.44 2.53 2.17
CA SER A 50 -1.64 1.10 2.06
C SER A 50 -0.32 0.38 1.76
N GLY A 51 -0.39 -0.87 1.40
CA GLY A 51 0.75 -1.67 1.01
C GLY A 51 0.44 -3.15 0.89
N SER A 52 1.50 -3.93 0.74
CA SER A 52 1.44 -5.38 0.69
C SER A 52 1.63 -5.96 2.09
N ASP A 53 0.67 -6.76 2.54
CA ASP A 53 0.85 -7.61 3.71
C ASP A 53 1.62 -8.86 3.29
N GLU A 54 2.88 -8.93 3.74
CA GLU A 54 3.86 -9.91 3.29
C GLU A 54 4.21 -10.96 4.36
N HIS A 55 3.41 -11.02 5.42
CA HIS A 55 3.59 -11.99 6.49
C HIS A 55 2.37 -12.90 6.63
N GLY A 56 2.62 -14.15 7.04
CA GLY A 56 1.57 -15.07 7.42
C GLY A 56 1.51 -16.36 6.60
N THR A 57 0.72 -17.28 7.10
CA THR A 57 0.53 -18.64 6.56
C THR A 57 0.14 -18.70 5.08
N PRO A 58 -0.73 -17.81 4.53
CA PRO A 58 -1.09 -17.90 3.12
C PRO A 58 0.11 -17.79 2.18
N ILE A 59 1.11 -16.97 2.53
CA ILE A 59 2.33 -16.81 1.71
C ILE A 59 3.20 -18.06 1.79
N THR A 60 3.34 -18.64 2.98
CA THR A 60 4.12 -19.88 3.17
C THR A 60 3.51 -21.03 2.37
N ILE A 61 2.18 -21.20 2.42
CA ILE A 61 1.48 -22.24 1.65
C ILE A 61 1.71 -22.04 0.15
N THR A 62 1.53 -20.84 -0.36
CA THR A 62 1.77 -20.53 -1.79
C THR A 62 3.22 -20.81 -2.18
N ALA A 63 4.19 -20.49 -1.31
CA ALA A 63 5.61 -20.76 -1.56
C ALA A 63 5.89 -22.26 -1.66
N GLU A 64 5.32 -23.07 -0.75
CA GLU A 64 5.44 -24.53 -0.78
C GLU A 64 4.82 -25.13 -2.03
N GLU A 65 3.62 -24.68 -2.43
CA GLU A 65 2.92 -25.14 -3.65
C GLU A 65 3.70 -24.82 -4.92
N LEU A 66 4.37 -23.66 -4.96
CA LEU A 66 5.16 -23.23 -6.12
C LEU A 66 6.60 -23.74 -6.09
N GLY A 67 7.08 -24.28 -4.97
CA GLY A 67 8.46 -24.74 -4.81
C GLY A 67 9.48 -23.61 -4.81
N VAL A 68 9.11 -22.43 -4.30
CA VAL A 68 9.95 -21.22 -4.22
C VAL A 68 10.05 -20.71 -2.80
N SER A 69 10.88 -19.70 -2.56
CA SER A 69 10.95 -19.08 -1.23
C SER A 69 9.73 -18.16 -0.99
N PRO A 70 9.31 -17.95 0.29
CA PRO A 70 8.30 -16.97 0.63
C PRO A 70 8.62 -15.55 0.12
N GLN A 71 9.91 -15.19 0.08
CA GLN A 71 10.35 -13.90 -0.45
C GLN A 71 10.07 -13.77 -1.94
N ASP A 72 10.31 -14.83 -2.73
CA ASP A 72 10.02 -14.83 -4.18
C ASP A 72 8.52 -14.67 -4.45
N VAL A 73 7.66 -15.26 -3.60
CA VAL A 73 6.20 -15.09 -3.69
C VAL A 73 5.81 -13.64 -3.47
N VAL A 74 6.25 -13.04 -2.36
CA VAL A 74 5.86 -11.65 -2.04
C VAL A 74 6.42 -10.65 -3.03
N ASP A 75 7.65 -10.83 -3.51
CA ASP A 75 8.24 -9.95 -4.53
C ASP A 75 7.44 -9.99 -5.83
N LYS A 76 7.15 -11.20 -6.32
CA LYS A 76 6.37 -11.40 -7.54
C LYS A 76 4.99 -10.75 -7.48
N TYR A 77 4.25 -11.00 -6.41
CA TYR A 77 2.85 -10.53 -6.33
C TYR A 77 2.75 -9.07 -5.88
N HIS A 78 3.72 -8.57 -5.13
CA HIS A 78 3.85 -7.14 -4.88
C HIS A 78 4.03 -6.36 -6.20
N ASP A 79 5.00 -6.76 -7.03
CA ASP A 79 5.28 -6.11 -8.32
C ASP A 79 4.06 -6.17 -9.25
N LEU A 80 3.36 -7.31 -9.24
CA LEU A 80 2.14 -7.47 -10.04
C LEU A 80 0.99 -6.57 -9.54
N ALA A 81 0.83 -6.43 -8.22
CA ALA A 81 -0.15 -5.52 -7.63
C ALA A 81 0.15 -4.07 -7.98
N VAL A 82 1.39 -3.64 -7.78
CA VAL A 82 1.89 -2.31 -8.14
C VAL A 82 1.63 -2.00 -9.61
N LYS A 83 2.01 -2.93 -10.50
CA LYS A 83 1.76 -2.77 -11.93
C LYS A 83 0.28 -2.66 -12.25
N SER A 84 -0.56 -3.52 -11.68
CA SER A 84 -2.00 -3.52 -11.92
C SER A 84 -2.66 -2.21 -11.49
N LEU A 85 -2.27 -1.67 -10.33
CA LEU A 85 -2.78 -0.39 -9.82
C LEU A 85 -2.29 0.78 -10.68
N SER A 86 -1.05 0.74 -11.14
CA SER A 86 -0.48 1.73 -12.06
C SER A 86 -1.19 1.71 -13.42
N ASP A 87 -1.42 0.53 -13.99
CA ASP A 87 -2.12 0.38 -15.27
C ASP A 87 -3.57 0.89 -15.21
N LEU A 88 -4.21 0.80 -14.04
CA LEU A 88 -5.52 1.38 -13.77
C LEU A 88 -5.47 2.90 -13.54
N GLY A 89 -4.28 3.48 -13.47
CA GLY A 89 -4.09 4.90 -13.18
C GLY A 89 -4.39 5.28 -11.74
N CYS A 90 -4.29 4.35 -10.79
CA CYS A 90 -4.39 4.66 -9.37
C CYS A 90 -3.20 5.49 -8.88
N SER A 91 -3.45 6.36 -7.92
CA SER A 91 -2.45 7.34 -7.42
C SER A 91 -1.40 6.74 -6.46
N TRP A 92 -1.48 5.46 -6.14
CA TRP A 92 -0.61 4.78 -5.16
C TRP A 92 0.89 4.89 -5.44
N MET A 93 1.25 5.26 -6.65
CA MET A 93 2.64 5.35 -7.10
C MET A 93 3.19 6.78 -7.10
N ASP A 94 2.37 7.77 -6.76
CA ASP A 94 2.69 9.17 -7.00
C ASP A 94 3.68 9.79 -6.00
N ASN A 95 4.15 9.09 -4.98
CA ASN A 95 5.21 9.63 -4.14
C ASN A 95 5.81 8.61 -3.17
N ILE A 96 6.87 7.99 -3.59
CA ILE A 96 7.57 6.97 -2.81
C ILE A 96 8.70 7.57 -1.95
N ASP A 97 9.00 8.84 -2.09
CA ASP A 97 9.97 9.50 -1.23
C ASP A 97 9.35 9.73 0.16
N SER A 98 9.93 9.08 1.17
CA SER A 98 9.56 9.26 2.58
C SER A 98 9.53 10.72 3.04
N ARG A 99 10.22 11.61 2.34
CA ARG A 99 10.19 13.06 2.53
C ARG A 99 8.93 13.71 1.97
N GLY A 100 8.22 13.06 1.05
CA GLY A 100 6.96 13.54 0.50
C GLY A 100 5.76 13.39 1.44
N VAL A 101 5.89 12.63 2.53
CA VAL A 101 4.85 12.45 3.55
C VAL A 101 4.47 13.77 4.22
N GLU A 102 5.40 14.68 4.34
CA GLU A 102 5.19 16.01 4.94
C GLU A 102 4.11 16.82 4.21
N PHE A 103 3.89 16.56 2.95
CA PHE A 103 2.98 17.32 2.08
C PHE A 103 1.76 16.55 1.59
N GLY A 104 1.58 15.32 2.03
CA GLY A 104 0.57 14.40 1.54
C GLY A 104 1.04 13.61 0.32
N GLY A 105 0.54 12.42 0.13
CA GLY A 105 0.88 11.52 -0.97
C GLY A 105 0.11 10.21 -0.89
N ALA A 106 0.35 9.35 -1.86
CA ALA A 106 -0.22 8.00 -1.89
C ALA A 106 0.89 6.96 -1.70
N LEU A 107 0.94 6.37 -0.52
CA LEU A 107 1.99 5.42 -0.12
C LEU A 107 1.51 3.99 -0.28
N TYR A 108 2.26 3.19 -1.03
CA TYR A 108 2.05 1.74 -1.13
C TYR A 108 3.31 1.01 -0.68
N ASN A 109 3.35 0.64 0.60
CA ASN A 109 4.53 0.13 1.27
C ASN A 109 4.54 -1.41 1.34
N ARG A 110 5.58 -1.96 1.95
CA ARG A 110 5.75 -3.40 2.19
C ARG A 110 5.96 -3.66 3.68
N THR A 111 5.29 -4.67 4.24
CA THR A 111 5.52 -5.03 5.65
C THR A 111 6.91 -5.64 5.88
N THR A 112 7.57 -6.12 4.83
CA THR A 112 8.96 -6.61 4.89
C THR A 112 10.00 -5.51 4.77
N ASP A 113 9.64 -4.26 4.44
CA ASP A 113 10.58 -3.14 4.36
C ASP A 113 11.33 -2.97 5.69
N PRO A 114 12.67 -2.83 5.67
CA PRO A 114 13.46 -2.65 6.88
C PRO A 114 13.01 -1.46 7.74
N ARG A 115 12.59 -0.36 7.12
CA ARG A 115 12.10 0.85 7.83
C ARG A 115 10.77 0.57 8.53
N HIS A 116 9.89 -0.22 7.91
CA HIS A 116 8.64 -0.65 8.54
C HIS A 116 8.94 -1.50 9.78
N LYS A 117 9.87 -2.45 9.67
CA LYS A 117 10.30 -3.29 10.81
C LYS A 117 10.93 -2.49 11.95
N GLU A 118 11.72 -1.47 11.61
CA GLU A 118 12.33 -0.58 12.60
C GLU A 118 11.26 0.21 13.35
N LEU A 119 10.31 0.83 12.63
CA LEU A 119 9.20 1.56 13.23
C LEU A 119 8.36 0.66 14.16
N VAL A 120 8.06 -0.57 13.73
CA VAL A 120 7.33 -1.53 14.57
C VAL A 120 8.10 -1.81 15.87
N ARG A 121 9.41 -2.02 15.81
CA ARG A 121 10.24 -2.23 17.00
C ARG A 121 10.22 -1.02 17.95
N GLU A 122 10.32 0.19 17.41
CA GLU A 122 10.24 1.42 18.21
C GLU A 122 8.91 1.54 18.96
N VAL A 123 7.79 1.29 18.26
CA VAL A 123 6.45 1.34 18.86
C VAL A 123 6.27 0.31 19.98
N PHE A 124 6.85 -0.88 19.85
CA PHE A 124 6.76 -1.93 20.88
C PHE A 124 7.79 -1.77 22.01
N SER A 125 8.80 -0.91 21.85
CA SER A 125 9.84 -0.69 22.86
C SER A 125 9.52 0.48 23.82
N ASN A 126 8.49 1.25 23.53
CA ASN A 126 8.00 2.38 24.32
C ASN A 126 6.73 1.99 25.08
#